data_038f5d25e2158fa9293805a67474901a
#
_entry.id   038f5d25e2158fa9293805a67474901a
#
_cell.length_a   1.000
_cell.length_b   1.000
_cell.length_c   1.000
_cell.angle_alpha   90.00
_cell.angle_beta   90.00
_cell.angle_gamma   90.00
#
_symmetry.space_group_name_H-M   'P 1'
#
loop_
_entity.id
_entity.type
_entity.pdbx_description
1 polymer ?
#
loop_
_entity_poly.entity_id
_entity_poly.type
_entity_poly.pdbx_seq_one_letter_code
_entity_poly.pdbx_strand_id
1 'polypeptide(L)' 'MNICIATIPSLNICIKAQKILAENAIFSKIVSIDPSLTKRGCAYGIEFSCSEEKNVRTVLRRAGIRPSQIISNGVGNTV' A
#
# COMPACT_ATOMS: atom_id res chain seq x y z
N MET A 1 -11.24 -8.01 -10.02
CA MET A 1 -11.03 -7.29 -8.78
C MET A 1 -9.72 -6.53 -8.85
N ASN A 2 -9.76 -5.24 -8.55
CA ASN A 2 -8.55 -4.42 -8.65
C ASN A 2 -7.78 -4.40 -7.34
N ILE A 3 -6.49 -4.51 -7.47
CA ILE A 3 -5.58 -4.48 -6.33
C ILE A 3 -4.75 -3.23 -6.41
N CYS A 4 -4.64 -2.51 -5.32
CA CYS A 4 -3.79 -1.34 -5.21
C CYS A 4 -2.65 -1.64 -4.26
N ILE A 5 -1.51 -1.01 -4.49
CA ILE A 5 -0.34 -1.16 -3.63
C ILE A 5 0.16 0.23 -3.24
N ALA A 6 0.23 0.48 -1.95
CA ALA A 6 0.81 1.71 -1.43
C ALA A 6 2.28 1.42 -1.14
N THR A 7 3.18 2.06 -1.87
CA THR A 7 4.61 1.80 -1.70
C THR A 7 5.16 2.58 -0.52
N ILE A 8 5.85 1.88 0.35
CA ILE A 8 6.38 2.47 1.59
C ILE A 8 7.85 2.10 1.69
N PRO A 9 8.73 3.07 1.92
CA PRO A 9 10.18 2.79 1.89
C PRO A 9 10.72 1.98 3.05
N SER A 10 9.96 1.75 4.08
CA SER A 10 10.45 1.04 5.26
C SER A 10 9.57 -0.15 5.59
N LEU A 11 10.17 -1.32 5.76
CA LEU A 11 9.43 -2.52 6.15
C LEU A 11 8.79 -2.33 7.53
N ASN A 12 9.46 -1.66 8.44
CA ASN A 12 8.90 -1.42 9.77
C ASN A 12 7.64 -0.58 9.68
N ILE A 13 7.64 0.40 8.80
CA ILE A 13 6.45 1.24 8.61
C ILE A 13 5.36 0.46 7.92
N CYS A 14 5.70 -0.46 7.02
CA CYS A 14 4.72 -1.34 6.39
C CYS A 14 4.00 -2.18 7.44
N ILE A 15 4.75 -2.74 8.38
CA ILE A 15 4.17 -3.56 9.44
C ILE A 15 3.23 -2.72 10.30
N LYS A 16 3.65 -1.51 10.64
CA LYS A 16 2.81 -0.61 11.42
C LYS A 16 1.54 -0.24 10.65
N ALA A 17 1.67 0.04 9.37
CA ALA A 17 0.54 0.41 8.53
C ALA A 17 -0.45 -0.75 8.43
N GLN A 18 0.03 -1.97 8.23
CA GLN A 18 -0.83 -3.12 8.15
C GLN A 18 -1.64 -3.31 9.43
N LYS A 19 -0.99 -3.14 10.57
CA LYS A 19 -1.65 -3.28 11.85
C LYS A 19 -2.74 -2.24 12.02
N ILE A 20 -2.44 -0.99 11.68
CA ILE A 20 -3.41 0.09 11.81
C ILE A 20 -4.59 -0.12 10.87
N LEU A 21 -4.34 -0.57 9.65
CA LEU A 21 -5.41 -0.85 8.71
C LEU A 21 -6.30 -1.98 9.22
N ALA A 22 -5.71 -3.02 9.78
CA ALA A 22 -6.49 -4.12 10.34
C ALA A 22 -7.37 -3.63 11.49
N GLU A 23 -6.88 -2.70 12.30
CA GLU A 23 -7.67 -2.14 13.38
C GLU A 23 -8.85 -1.33 12.86
N ASN A 24 -8.80 -0.91 11.62
CA ASN A 24 -9.88 -0.19 10.97
C ASN A 24 -10.69 -1.09 10.03
N ALA A 25 -10.58 -2.39 10.21
CA ALA A 25 -11.32 -3.38 9.43
C ALA A 25 -10.95 -3.34 7.95
N ILE A 26 -9.73 -2.93 7.62
CA ILE A 26 -9.25 -2.93 6.24
C ILE A 26 -8.24 -4.05 6.08
N PHE A 27 -8.56 -5.01 5.23
CA PHE A 27 -7.64 -6.11 4.96
C PHE A 27 -6.48 -5.61 4.11
N SER A 28 -5.26 -5.93 4.50
CA SER A 28 -4.08 -5.56 3.72
C SER A 28 -3.01 -6.62 3.88
N LYS A 29 -2.02 -6.54 3.00
CA LYS A 29 -0.96 -7.55 2.96
C LYS A 29 0.34 -6.87 2.58
N ILE A 30 1.41 -7.18 3.29
CA ILE A 30 2.73 -6.64 2.97
C ILE A 30 3.30 -7.42 1.80
N VAL A 31 3.80 -6.72 0.80
CA VAL A 31 4.36 -7.36 -0.39
C VAL A 31 5.72 -6.77 -0.69
N SER A 32 6.55 -7.57 -1.36
CA SER A 32 7.83 -7.10 -1.89
C SER A 32 7.59 -6.54 -3.27
N ILE A 33 8.28 -5.47 -3.60
CA ILE A 33 8.13 -4.81 -4.89
C ILE A 33 9.50 -4.70 -5.52
N ASP A 34 9.57 -4.93 -6.83
CA ASP A 34 10.81 -4.69 -7.56
C ASP A 34 11.04 -3.17 -7.53
N PRO A 35 12.16 -2.71 -6.97
CA PRO A 35 12.40 -1.27 -6.86
C PRO A 35 12.36 -0.52 -8.19
N SER A 36 12.61 -1.22 -9.30
CA SER A 36 12.57 -0.57 -10.60
C SER A 36 11.16 -0.15 -10.98
N LEU A 37 10.14 -0.68 -10.31
CA LEU A 37 8.75 -0.34 -10.59
C LEU A 37 8.27 0.87 -9.81
N THR A 38 9.10 1.43 -8.94
CA THR A 38 8.70 2.57 -8.13
C THR A 38 9.64 3.74 -8.41
N LYS A 39 9.10 4.94 -8.29
CA LYS A 39 9.90 6.12 -8.58
C LYS A 39 11.02 6.35 -7.58
N ARG A 40 10.84 5.88 -6.38
CA ARG A 40 11.83 6.10 -5.32
C ARG A 40 12.56 4.84 -4.92
N GLY A 41 12.43 3.78 -5.70
CA GLY A 41 13.11 2.54 -5.39
C GLY A 41 12.58 1.84 -4.14
N CYS A 42 11.31 2.04 -3.80
CA CYS A 42 10.73 1.36 -2.66
C CYS A 42 10.63 -0.13 -2.91
N ALA A 43 11.14 -0.93 -1.98
CA ALA A 43 11.13 -2.37 -2.12
C ALA A 43 9.94 -3.04 -1.45
N TYR A 44 9.14 -2.32 -0.71
CA TYR A 44 8.01 -2.87 0.04
C TYR A 44 6.76 -2.05 -0.18
N GLY A 45 5.62 -2.69 0.01
CA GLY A 45 4.36 -2.00 -0.08
C GLY A 45 3.26 -2.75 0.66
N ILE A 46 2.11 -2.11 0.71
CA ILE A 46 0.91 -2.68 1.31
C ILE A 46 -0.09 -2.88 0.19
N GLU A 47 -0.52 -4.12 0.00
CA GLU A 47 -1.51 -4.47 -1.01
C GLU A 47 -2.89 -4.45 -0.39
N PHE A 48 -3.84 -3.83 -1.05
CA PHE A 48 -5.22 -3.76 -0.57
C PHE A 48 -6.17 -3.63 -1.76
N SER A 49 -7.46 -3.83 -1.50
CA SER A 49 -8.45 -3.67 -2.56
C SER A 49 -8.59 -2.20 -2.93
N CYS A 50 -8.60 -1.90 -4.22
CA CYS A 50 -8.72 -0.52 -4.67
C CYS A 50 -10.02 0.13 -4.21
N SER A 51 -11.04 -0.66 -3.93
CA SER A 51 -12.29 -0.10 -3.40
C SER A 51 -12.10 0.52 -2.03
N GLU A 52 -11.03 0.17 -1.32
CA GLU A 52 -10.74 0.73 -0.01
C GLU A 52 -9.74 1.87 -0.07
N GLU A 53 -9.37 2.32 -1.25
CA GLU A 53 -8.30 3.31 -1.39
C GLU A 53 -8.55 4.58 -0.58
N LYS A 54 -9.76 5.11 -0.60
CA LYS A 54 -10.06 6.32 0.17
C LYS A 54 -9.88 6.10 1.66
N ASN A 55 -10.35 4.95 2.14
CA ASN A 55 -10.23 4.63 3.56
C ASN A 55 -8.78 4.43 3.94
N VAL A 56 -8.02 3.74 3.09
CA VAL A 56 -6.60 3.52 3.34
C VAL A 56 -5.86 4.85 3.42
N ARG A 57 -6.12 5.75 2.47
CA ARG A 57 -5.46 7.06 2.48
C ARG A 57 -5.78 7.81 3.77
N THR A 58 -7.04 7.80 4.18
CA THR A 58 -7.47 8.50 5.38
C THR A 58 -6.81 7.93 6.62
N VAL A 59 -6.82 6.60 6.76
CA VAL A 59 -6.26 5.94 7.93
C VAL A 59 -4.75 6.17 8.02
N LEU A 60 -4.04 6.03 6.90
CA LEU A 60 -2.60 6.22 6.90
C LEU A 60 -2.24 7.67 7.21
N ARG A 61 -3.01 8.61 6.67
CA ARG A 61 -2.75 10.03 6.93
C ARG A 61 -2.90 10.35 8.41
N ARG A 62 -3.93 9.81 9.05
CA ARG A 62 -4.15 10.01 10.49
C ARG A 62 -3.00 9.44 11.31
N ALA A 63 -2.39 8.37 10.82
CA ALA A 63 -1.28 7.75 11.51
C ALA A 63 0.06 8.40 11.18
N GLY A 64 0.08 9.40 10.30
CA GLY A 64 1.32 10.04 9.91
C GLY A 64 2.14 9.24 8.92
N ILE A 65 1.53 8.27 8.26
CA ILE A 65 2.23 7.43 7.29
C ILE A 65 1.91 7.93 5.89
N ARG A 66 2.95 8.27 5.14
CA ARG A 66 2.79 8.78 3.77
C ARG A 66 3.43 7.81 2.78
N PRO A 67 2.64 7.07 2.03
CA PRO A 67 3.22 6.22 0.99
C PRO A 67 3.87 7.08 -0.09
N SER A 68 4.90 6.55 -0.73
CA SER A 68 5.56 7.26 -1.81
C SER A 68 4.63 7.38 -3.02
N GLN A 69 3.86 6.34 -3.28
CA GLN A 69 2.87 6.37 -4.35
C GLN A 69 1.89 5.21 -4.14
N ILE A 70 0.77 5.29 -4.81
CA ILE A 70 -0.19 4.19 -4.80
C ILE A 70 -0.34 3.72 -6.24
N ILE A 71 -0.06 2.45 -6.46
CA ILE A 71 -0.09 1.84 -7.77
C ILE A 71 -1.33 0.97 -7.89
N SER A 72 -2.07 1.14 -8.97
CA SER A 72 -3.20 0.27 -9.25
C SER A 72 -2.70 -0.89 -10.07
N ASN A 73 -2.57 -2.03 -9.45
CA ASN A 73 -1.98 -3.18 -10.09
C ASN A 73 -2.96 -3.94 -10.97
N GLY A 74 -4.23 -3.84 -10.68
CA GLY A 74 -5.22 -4.59 -11.41
C GLY A 74 -5.42 -4.13 -12.83
N VAL A 75 -4.99 -2.92 -13.14
CA VAL A 75 -5.17 -2.40 -14.46
C VAL A 75 -3.99 -2.62 -15.34
N GLY A 76 -2.86 -2.35 -14.82
CA GLY A 76 -1.69 -2.35 -15.66
C GLY A 76 -1.23 -3.69 -16.07
N ASN A 77 -1.56 -4.70 -15.31
CA ASN A 77 -1.01 -5.97 -15.64
C ASN A 77 -1.96 -6.87 -16.20
N THR A 78 -2.94 -6.37 -16.71
CA THR A 78 -3.76 -7.21 -17.39
C THR A 78 -3.06 -7.75 -18.45
N VAL A 79 -2.10 -7.78 -18.51
CA VAL A 79 -1.44 -8.37 -19.50
C VAL A 79 -1.36 -9.55 -19.73
#